data_a1e60b702515f93d98c864e2f080078a
#
_entry.id   a1e60b702515f93d98c864e2f080078a
#
_cell.length_a   1.000
_cell.length_b   1.000
_cell.length_c   1.000
_cell.angle_alpha   90.00
_cell.angle_beta   90.00
_cell.angle_gamma   90.00
#
_symmetry.space_group_name_H-M   'P 1'
#
loop_
_entity.id
_entity.type
_entity.pdbx_description
1 polymer ?
#
loop_
_entity_poly.entity_id
_entity_poly.type
_entity_poly.pdbx_seq_one_letter_code
_entity_poly.pdbx_strand_id
1 'polypeptide(L)'
;GNTEGLTEDGFRLATQEGILRISSGGDKGAIYGVVTLLDDYLGVEYYTAHTYTLEKKPTIEIPELDRAENPSFRYRQTQSYAIQEDPIYKMWFRLEEPNEVFANNLWVYTFDKILPSAEFGESHPEYYSYINGERRPGAASQWCLTNPEVFEIVAHRVDSIFRANPDKKMISISQNDGNFTNCTCPACKALDEQEGGTPSGSLIHFLNKLAARFPDKEFSTLAYL
;
A
#
# COMPACT_ATOMS: atom_id res chain seq x y z
N GLY A 1 25.65 14.78 -8.77
CA GLY A 1 25.01 14.38 -10.03
C GLY A 1 23.74 15.20 -10.28
N ASN A 2 23.20 15.13 -11.49
CA ASN A 2 21.95 15.81 -11.80
C ASN A 2 20.76 15.00 -11.27
N THR A 3 20.01 15.58 -10.32
CA THR A 3 18.82 15.00 -9.70
C THR A 3 17.52 15.67 -10.15
N GLU A 4 17.58 16.59 -11.09
CA GLU A 4 16.42 17.29 -11.61
C GLU A 4 15.38 16.32 -12.21
N GLY A 5 14.14 16.45 -11.78
CA GLY A 5 13.02 15.62 -12.20
C GLY A 5 12.98 14.21 -11.58
N LEU A 6 13.89 13.86 -10.64
CA LEU A 6 13.84 12.60 -9.94
C LEU A 6 12.91 12.66 -8.73
N THR A 7 12.07 11.63 -8.60
CA THR A 7 11.33 11.36 -7.36
C THR A 7 12.26 10.76 -6.30
N GLU A 8 11.79 10.58 -5.07
CA GLU A 8 12.57 9.98 -3.98
C GLU A 8 13.18 8.62 -4.37
N ASP A 9 12.42 7.77 -5.05
CA ASP A 9 12.85 6.46 -5.57
C ASP A 9 13.48 6.53 -6.99
N GLY A 10 13.56 7.73 -7.56
CA GLY A 10 14.09 7.95 -8.90
C GLY A 10 15.61 7.94 -8.94
N PHE A 11 16.18 7.56 -10.07
CA PHE A 11 17.61 7.59 -10.31
C PHE A 11 17.95 8.00 -11.75
N ARG A 12 19.20 8.40 -11.96
CA ARG A 12 19.80 8.67 -13.26
C ARG A 12 21.14 7.96 -13.37
N LEU A 13 21.35 7.23 -14.46
CA LEU A 13 22.64 6.71 -14.89
C LEU A 13 23.18 7.62 -16.01
N ALA A 14 24.32 8.22 -15.81
CA ALA A 14 24.95 9.07 -16.81
C ALA A 14 26.45 8.79 -16.91
N THR A 15 26.98 8.74 -18.15
CA THR A 15 28.41 8.73 -18.41
C THR A 15 28.84 10.11 -18.89
N GLN A 16 29.85 10.65 -18.27
CA GLN A 16 30.45 11.93 -18.64
C GLN A 16 31.97 11.85 -18.49
N GLU A 17 32.70 12.16 -19.54
CA GLU A 17 34.17 12.16 -19.53
C GLU A 17 34.77 10.82 -19.05
N GLY A 18 34.15 9.69 -19.47
CA GLY A 18 34.59 8.34 -19.08
C GLY A 18 34.21 7.94 -17.64
N ILE A 19 33.45 8.75 -16.92
CA ILE A 19 33.00 8.46 -15.56
C ILE A 19 31.53 8.13 -15.59
N LEU A 20 31.15 6.95 -15.07
CA LEU A 20 29.76 6.61 -14.78
C LEU A 20 29.32 7.24 -13.43
N ARG A 21 28.23 7.95 -13.47
CA ARG A 21 27.58 8.53 -12.28
C ARG A 21 26.19 7.97 -12.10
N ILE A 22 25.89 7.59 -10.85
CA ILE A 22 24.53 7.28 -10.40
C ILE A 22 24.08 8.43 -9.53
N SER A 23 23.01 9.11 -9.92
CA SER A 23 22.36 10.17 -9.15
C SER A 23 20.96 9.70 -8.76
N SER A 24 20.49 10.08 -7.59
CA SER A 24 19.19 9.65 -7.09
C SER A 24 18.47 10.77 -6.35
N GLY A 25 17.14 10.68 -6.28
CA GLY A 25 16.33 11.58 -5.48
C GLY A 25 16.38 11.25 -3.99
N GLY A 26 16.64 9.98 -3.64
CA GLY A 26 16.78 9.49 -2.27
C GLY A 26 17.58 8.18 -2.21
N ASP A 27 17.68 7.60 -1.01
CA ASP A 27 18.54 6.44 -0.74
C ASP A 27 18.15 5.21 -1.58
N LYS A 28 16.87 4.91 -1.71
CA LYS A 28 16.38 3.78 -2.51
C LYS A 28 16.66 3.96 -3.99
N GLY A 29 16.51 5.16 -4.51
CA GLY A 29 16.84 5.47 -5.90
C GLY A 29 18.29 5.16 -6.23
N ALA A 30 19.25 5.40 -5.31
CA ALA A 30 20.66 5.04 -5.50
C ALA A 30 20.83 3.52 -5.65
N ILE A 31 20.17 2.72 -4.79
CA ILE A 31 20.18 1.26 -4.86
C ILE A 31 19.57 0.78 -6.18
N TYR A 32 18.43 1.35 -6.61
CA TYR A 32 17.79 0.99 -7.86
C TYR A 32 18.65 1.33 -9.08
N GLY A 33 19.41 2.41 -9.04
CA GLY A 33 20.39 2.74 -10.05
C GLY A 33 21.52 1.70 -10.15
N VAL A 34 22.02 1.23 -9.01
CA VAL A 34 23.04 0.16 -8.97
C VAL A 34 22.46 -1.14 -9.51
N VAL A 35 21.27 -1.54 -9.08
CA VAL A 35 20.61 -2.76 -9.56
C VAL A 35 20.38 -2.69 -11.07
N THR A 36 19.89 -1.56 -11.58
CA THR A 36 19.70 -1.37 -13.02
C THR A 36 21.02 -1.49 -13.79
N LEU A 37 22.12 -0.95 -13.24
CA LEU A 37 23.44 -1.13 -13.85
C LEU A 37 23.87 -2.59 -13.90
N LEU A 38 23.67 -3.34 -12.81
CA LEU A 38 24.01 -4.77 -12.73
C LEU A 38 23.18 -5.60 -13.72
N ASP A 39 21.88 -5.36 -13.78
CA ASP A 39 20.92 -6.12 -14.56
C ASP A 39 21.07 -5.80 -16.07
N ASP A 40 20.90 -4.54 -16.44
CA ASP A 40 20.81 -4.16 -17.86
C ASP A 40 22.15 -4.09 -18.58
N TYR A 41 23.27 -3.85 -17.87
CA TYR A 41 24.58 -3.60 -18.50
C TYR A 41 25.66 -4.61 -18.13
N LEU A 42 25.61 -5.17 -16.92
CA LEU A 42 26.67 -6.07 -16.46
C LEU A 42 26.31 -7.56 -16.57
N GLY A 43 25.07 -7.90 -16.96
CA GLY A 43 24.61 -9.26 -17.17
C GLY A 43 24.45 -10.06 -15.87
N VAL A 44 24.02 -9.37 -14.80
CA VAL A 44 23.63 -9.99 -13.54
C VAL A 44 22.11 -10.05 -13.51
N GLU A 45 21.52 -11.24 -13.52
CA GLU A 45 20.09 -11.44 -13.39
C GLU A 45 19.79 -12.16 -12.06
N TYR A 46 18.91 -11.59 -11.25
CA TYR A 46 18.51 -12.15 -9.96
C TYR A 46 17.08 -12.66 -10.02
N TYR A 47 16.88 -13.94 -9.68
CA TYR A 47 15.56 -14.58 -9.71
C TYR A 47 15.04 -14.92 -8.31
N THR A 48 15.90 -15.45 -7.45
CA THR A 48 15.59 -15.80 -6.06
C THR A 48 16.88 -15.79 -5.22
N ALA A 49 16.76 -15.90 -3.89
CA ALA A 49 17.90 -15.99 -2.97
C ALA A 49 18.94 -17.06 -3.34
N HIS A 50 18.55 -18.06 -4.11
CA HIS A 50 19.42 -19.20 -4.48
C HIS A 50 19.59 -19.35 -6.00
N THR A 51 19.02 -18.44 -6.78
CA THR A 51 19.04 -18.52 -8.25
C THR A 51 19.33 -17.15 -8.83
N TYR A 52 20.52 -17.01 -9.35
CA TYR A 52 20.93 -15.84 -10.13
C TYR A 52 21.87 -16.28 -11.25
N THR A 53 21.96 -15.47 -12.28
CA THR A 53 22.95 -15.67 -13.34
C THR A 53 23.96 -14.52 -13.36
N LEU A 54 25.15 -14.83 -13.73
CA LEU A 54 26.22 -13.87 -13.95
C LEU A 54 26.93 -14.21 -15.24
N GLU A 55 26.73 -13.39 -16.26
CA GLU A 55 27.46 -13.52 -17.51
C GLU A 55 28.94 -13.15 -17.32
N LYS A 56 29.83 -14.10 -17.53
CA LYS A 56 31.28 -13.84 -17.47
C LYS A 56 31.73 -13.11 -18.73
N LYS A 57 32.07 -11.84 -18.58
CA LYS A 57 32.61 -11.01 -19.67
C LYS A 57 34.08 -10.75 -19.42
N PRO A 58 34.97 -10.98 -20.43
CA PRO A 58 36.42 -10.71 -20.31
C PRO A 58 36.68 -9.19 -20.16
N THR A 59 35.79 -8.36 -20.67
CA THR A 59 35.84 -6.91 -20.58
C THR A 59 34.44 -6.40 -20.33
N ILE A 60 34.30 -5.45 -19.40
CA ILE A 60 33.04 -4.75 -19.15
C ILE A 60 33.10 -3.43 -19.92
N GLU A 61 32.20 -3.27 -20.87
CA GLU A 61 32.00 -2.03 -21.62
C GLU A 61 30.65 -1.42 -21.25
N ILE A 62 30.67 -0.20 -20.72
CA ILE A 62 29.47 0.56 -20.44
C ILE A 62 29.31 1.60 -21.54
N PRO A 63 28.20 1.63 -22.27
CA PRO A 63 27.96 2.63 -23.31
C PRO A 63 27.83 4.05 -22.71
N GLU A 64 27.82 5.04 -23.57
CA GLU A 64 27.39 6.37 -23.13
C GLU A 64 25.91 6.33 -22.69
N LEU A 65 25.66 6.81 -21.47
CA LEU A 65 24.35 6.79 -20.82
C LEU A 65 23.92 8.19 -20.44
N ASP A 66 22.65 8.46 -20.61
CA ASP A 66 21.89 9.51 -19.93
C ASP A 66 20.44 9.02 -19.75
N ARG A 67 20.25 8.13 -18.78
CA ARG A 67 18.99 7.45 -18.53
C ARG A 67 18.48 7.84 -17.15
N ALA A 68 17.31 8.45 -17.08
CA ALA A 68 16.60 8.74 -15.86
C ALA A 68 15.34 7.88 -15.75
N GLU A 69 15.09 7.35 -14.56
CA GLU A 69 13.88 6.58 -14.25
C GLU A 69 13.25 7.03 -12.95
N ASN A 70 11.93 7.05 -12.96
CA ASN A 70 11.09 7.22 -11.78
C ASN A 70 10.08 6.09 -11.74
N PRO A 71 9.89 5.39 -10.60
CA PRO A 71 8.81 4.41 -10.48
C PRO A 71 7.44 5.07 -10.69
N SER A 72 6.60 4.42 -11.52
CA SER A 72 5.23 4.90 -11.77
C SER A 72 4.30 4.77 -10.58
N PHE A 73 4.60 3.82 -9.67
CA PHE A 73 3.82 3.56 -8.46
C PHE A 73 4.70 3.76 -7.23
N ARG A 74 4.18 4.42 -6.19
CA ARG A 74 4.88 4.60 -4.92
C ARG A 74 4.90 3.35 -4.06
N TYR A 75 3.89 2.51 -4.16
CA TYR A 75 3.78 1.27 -3.42
C TYR A 75 3.76 0.08 -4.37
N ARG A 76 4.71 -0.80 -4.17
CA ARG A 76 4.94 -2.00 -4.98
C ARG A 76 5.20 -3.16 -4.06
N GLN A 77 4.35 -4.16 -4.09
CA GLN A 77 4.45 -5.33 -3.21
C GLN A 77 4.02 -6.61 -3.91
N THR A 78 4.52 -7.72 -3.42
CA THR A 78 4.08 -9.07 -3.78
C THR A 78 3.49 -9.79 -2.55
N GLN A 79 2.53 -10.67 -2.79
CA GLN A 79 1.94 -11.54 -1.76
C GLN A 79 2.71 -12.87 -1.58
N SER A 80 3.80 -13.08 -2.29
CA SER A 80 4.62 -14.28 -2.14
C SER A 80 5.45 -14.21 -0.86
N TYR A 81 5.16 -15.05 0.11
CA TYR A 81 5.88 -15.10 1.39
C TYR A 81 7.38 -15.36 1.23
N ALA A 82 7.75 -16.29 0.35
CA ALA A 82 9.17 -16.59 0.09
C ALA A 82 9.95 -15.36 -0.42
N ILE A 83 9.30 -14.48 -1.15
CA ILE A 83 9.88 -13.25 -1.68
C ILE A 83 9.91 -12.15 -0.61
N GLN A 84 8.89 -12.08 0.25
CA GLN A 84 8.86 -11.12 1.34
C GLN A 84 9.99 -11.29 2.35
N GLU A 85 10.54 -12.49 2.46
CA GLU A 85 11.70 -12.81 3.33
C GLU A 85 13.05 -12.58 2.63
N ASP A 86 13.07 -12.30 1.33
CA ASP A 86 14.29 -12.07 0.54
C ASP A 86 14.56 -10.57 0.34
N PRO A 87 15.48 -9.96 1.12
CA PRO A 87 15.76 -8.52 1.02
C PRO A 87 16.43 -8.15 -0.31
N ILE A 88 17.21 -9.07 -0.92
CA ILE A 88 17.85 -8.79 -2.21
C ILE A 88 16.80 -8.80 -3.31
N TYR A 89 15.85 -9.74 -3.28
CA TYR A 89 14.75 -9.76 -4.23
C TYR A 89 13.92 -8.46 -4.14
N LYS A 90 13.61 -8.02 -2.92
CA LYS A 90 12.87 -6.76 -2.73
C LYS A 90 13.59 -5.56 -3.33
N MET A 91 14.89 -5.43 -3.10
CA MET A 91 15.71 -4.38 -3.71
C MET A 91 15.77 -4.50 -5.23
N TRP A 92 15.97 -5.71 -5.75
CA TRP A 92 16.11 -5.97 -7.19
C TRP A 92 14.84 -5.61 -7.96
N PHE A 93 13.69 -6.01 -7.40
CA PHE A 93 12.38 -5.74 -8.00
C PHE A 93 11.70 -4.49 -7.45
N ARG A 94 12.43 -3.67 -6.71
CA ARG A 94 11.97 -2.35 -6.21
C ARG A 94 10.68 -2.44 -5.40
N LEU A 95 10.57 -3.46 -4.54
CA LEU A 95 9.41 -3.68 -3.68
C LEU A 95 9.51 -2.90 -2.38
N GLU A 96 8.36 -2.50 -1.86
CA GLU A 96 8.22 -1.72 -0.63
C GLU A 96 7.75 -2.58 0.54
N GLU A 97 8.16 -2.22 1.74
CA GLU A 97 7.57 -2.77 2.96
C GLU A 97 6.31 -1.96 3.34
N PRO A 98 5.22 -2.62 3.78
CA PRO A 98 4.01 -1.90 4.18
C PRO A 98 4.24 -0.83 5.24
N ASN A 99 5.11 -1.08 6.22
CA ASN A 99 5.44 -0.14 7.29
C ASN A 99 6.21 1.10 6.82
N GLU A 100 6.81 1.07 5.65
CA GLU A 100 7.48 2.24 5.06
C GLU A 100 6.48 3.21 4.45
N VAL A 101 5.32 2.72 4.01
CA VAL A 101 4.32 3.50 3.29
C VAL A 101 3.09 3.80 4.14
N PHE A 102 2.60 2.79 4.88
CA PHE A 102 1.34 2.88 5.61
C PHE A 102 1.54 3.22 7.08
N ALA A 103 0.78 4.21 7.56
CA ALA A 103 0.75 4.57 8.96
C ALA A 103 0.36 3.33 9.81
N ASN A 104 1.12 3.10 10.88
CA ASN A 104 0.96 1.97 11.79
C ASN A 104 0.88 0.60 11.10
N ASN A 105 1.54 0.45 9.94
CA ASN A 105 1.52 -0.78 9.14
C ASN A 105 0.09 -1.25 8.75
N LEU A 106 -0.86 -0.31 8.62
CA LEU A 106 -2.25 -0.60 8.26
C LEU A 106 -2.43 -0.58 6.74
N TRP A 107 -2.13 -1.70 6.08
CA TRP A 107 -2.13 -1.83 4.63
C TRP A 107 -3.22 -2.75 4.07
N VAL A 108 -3.71 -3.71 4.87
CA VAL A 108 -4.75 -4.67 4.46
C VAL A 108 -5.50 -5.21 5.68
N TYR A 109 -6.79 -5.56 5.52
CA TYR A 109 -7.65 -6.11 6.57
C TYR A 109 -7.61 -5.27 7.84
N THR A 110 -8.01 -3.99 7.71
CA THR A 110 -7.77 -3.00 8.77
C THR A 110 -9.00 -2.70 9.62
N PHE A 111 -10.19 -3.13 9.21
CA PHE A 111 -11.41 -2.80 9.94
C PHE A 111 -11.36 -3.21 11.41
N ASP A 112 -11.07 -4.48 11.71
CA ASP A 112 -10.99 -4.93 13.11
C ASP A 112 -9.77 -4.40 13.86
N LYS A 113 -8.74 -3.92 13.14
CA LYS A 113 -7.58 -3.24 13.74
C LYS A 113 -7.91 -1.81 14.18
N ILE A 114 -8.80 -1.14 13.45
CA ILE A 114 -9.20 0.26 13.71
C ILE A 114 -10.40 0.33 14.66
N LEU A 115 -11.40 -0.52 14.48
CA LEU A 115 -12.57 -0.64 15.36
C LEU A 115 -12.74 -2.11 15.81
N PRO A 116 -11.96 -2.56 16.82
CA PRO A 116 -11.93 -3.94 17.22
C PRO A 116 -13.27 -4.45 17.75
N SER A 117 -13.73 -5.57 17.21
CA SER A 117 -14.95 -6.21 17.69
C SER A 117 -14.84 -6.74 19.13
N ALA A 118 -13.62 -7.04 19.59
CA ALA A 118 -13.35 -7.41 20.98
C ALA A 118 -13.59 -6.24 21.96
N GLU A 119 -13.50 -4.98 21.49
CA GLU A 119 -13.71 -3.79 22.33
C GLU A 119 -15.17 -3.34 22.32
N PHE A 120 -15.82 -3.37 21.16
CA PHE A 120 -17.15 -2.79 20.97
C PHE A 120 -18.25 -3.81 20.70
N GLY A 121 -17.93 -5.06 20.33
CA GLY A 121 -18.90 -6.01 19.80
C GLY A 121 -20.01 -6.39 20.76
N GLU A 122 -19.73 -6.48 22.05
CA GLU A 122 -20.71 -6.81 23.08
C GLU A 122 -21.61 -5.61 23.42
N SER A 123 -21.02 -4.41 23.57
CA SER A 123 -21.73 -3.20 23.98
C SER A 123 -22.42 -2.47 22.82
N HIS A 124 -21.87 -2.59 21.61
CA HIS A 124 -22.30 -1.89 20.40
C HIS A 124 -22.35 -2.82 19.18
N PRO A 125 -23.18 -3.89 19.21
CA PRO A 125 -23.27 -4.81 18.06
C PRO A 125 -23.75 -4.11 16.79
N GLU A 126 -24.44 -2.96 16.88
CA GLU A 126 -24.90 -2.14 15.76
C GLU A 126 -23.78 -1.49 14.95
N TYR A 127 -22.56 -1.46 15.46
CA TYR A 127 -21.40 -0.98 14.71
C TYR A 127 -20.94 -1.97 13.64
N TYR A 128 -21.35 -3.23 13.75
CA TYR A 128 -20.94 -4.33 12.88
C TYR A 128 -22.05 -4.74 11.93
N SER A 129 -21.69 -5.58 10.98
CA SER A 129 -22.59 -6.01 9.92
C SER A 129 -23.88 -6.64 10.43
N TYR A 130 -24.97 -6.26 9.79
CA TYR A 130 -26.27 -6.91 9.92
C TYR A 130 -26.40 -7.94 8.81
N ILE A 131 -26.46 -9.23 9.16
CA ILE A 131 -26.47 -10.35 8.22
C ILE A 131 -27.55 -11.34 8.63
N ASN A 132 -28.44 -11.71 7.71
CA ASN A 132 -29.50 -12.69 7.95
C ASN A 132 -30.37 -12.40 9.19
N GLY A 133 -30.69 -11.14 9.42
CA GLY A 133 -31.59 -10.72 10.50
C GLY A 133 -30.89 -10.43 11.83
N GLU A 134 -29.55 -10.53 11.91
CA GLU A 134 -28.80 -10.36 13.16
C GLU A 134 -27.57 -9.48 12.97
N ARG A 135 -27.18 -8.76 14.04
CA ARG A 135 -25.87 -8.11 14.11
C ARG A 135 -24.81 -9.13 14.46
N ARG A 136 -23.71 -9.12 13.73
CA ARG A 136 -22.66 -10.13 13.84
C ARG A 136 -21.29 -9.48 14.07
N PRO A 137 -20.99 -9.00 15.30
CA PRO A 137 -19.66 -8.55 15.62
C PRO A 137 -18.67 -9.71 15.58
N GLY A 138 -17.43 -9.45 15.17
CA GLY A 138 -16.37 -10.44 15.09
C GLY A 138 -15.23 -9.97 14.18
N ALA A 139 -14.05 -10.54 14.33
CA ALA A 139 -12.85 -10.14 13.58
C ALA A 139 -12.98 -10.32 12.06
N ALA A 140 -13.86 -11.20 11.59
CA ALA A 140 -14.18 -11.38 10.17
C ALA A 140 -15.41 -10.57 9.73
N SER A 141 -16.07 -9.87 10.64
CA SER A 141 -17.22 -9.01 10.33
C SER A 141 -16.76 -7.69 9.70
N GLN A 142 -17.65 -7.06 8.95
CA GLN A 142 -17.42 -5.71 8.45
C GLN A 142 -18.13 -4.67 9.35
N TRP A 143 -17.88 -3.40 9.10
CA TRP A 143 -18.58 -2.32 9.78
C TRP A 143 -19.96 -2.06 9.17
N CYS A 144 -20.84 -1.48 9.95
CA CYS A 144 -22.05 -0.83 9.46
C CYS A 144 -21.67 0.58 8.95
N LEU A 145 -21.35 0.68 7.67
CA LEU A 145 -20.77 1.89 7.07
C LEU A 145 -21.72 3.10 7.02
N THR A 146 -23.01 2.89 7.28
CA THR A 146 -24.00 3.96 7.43
C THR A 146 -24.22 4.39 8.87
N ASN A 147 -23.60 3.73 9.85
CA ASN A 147 -23.71 4.15 11.25
C ASN A 147 -22.82 5.39 11.48
N PRO A 148 -23.41 6.53 11.93
CA PRO A 148 -22.65 7.78 12.11
C PRO A 148 -21.62 7.70 13.23
N GLU A 149 -21.87 6.92 14.29
CA GLU A 149 -20.93 6.75 15.40
C GLU A 149 -19.69 5.97 14.95
N VAL A 150 -19.87 4.95 14.11
CA VAL A 150 -18.75 4.22 13.49
C VAL A 150 -17.85 5.18 12.72
N PHE A 151 -18.43 6.09 11.94
CA PHE A 151 -17.65 7.08 11.20
C PHE A 151 -16.83 7.98 12.13
N GLU A 152 -17.43 8.52 13.19
CA GLU A 152 -16.74 9.43 14.10
C GLU A 152 -15.63 8.71 14.91
N ILE A 153 -15.88 7.49 15.37
CA ILE A 153 -14.86 6.69 16.06
C ILE A 153 -13.70 6.38 15.13
N VAL A 154 -13.98 5.93 13.92
CA VAL A 154 -12.95 5.63 12.92
C VAL A 154 -12.16 6.89 12.56
N ALA A 155 -12.81 8.01 12.32
CA ALA A 155 -12.15 9.27 12.02
C ALA A 155 -11.23 9.72 13.17
N HIS A 156 -11.67 9.60 14.42
CA HIS A 156 -10.86 9.93 15.59
C HIS A 156 -9.63 9.01 15.71
N ARG A 157 -9.80 7.71 15.47
CA ARG A 157 -8.68 6.74 15.51
C ARG A 157 -7.69 6.96 14.38
N VAL A 158 -8.18 7.25 13.18
CA VAL A 158 -7.34 7.61 12.02
C VAL A 158 -6.51 8.87 12.30
N ASP A 159 -7.11 9.91 12.89
CA ASP A 159 -6.39 11.11 13.33
C ASP A 159 -5.27 10.77 14.33
N SER A 160 -5.58 9.94 15.32
CA SER A 160 -4.61 9.49 16.34
C SER A 160 -3.46 8.69 15.72
N ILE A 161 -3.77 7.81 14.75
CA ILE A 161 -2.77 7.02 14.03
C ILE A 161 -1.83 7.94 13.23
N PHE A 162 -2.36 8.91 12.49
CA PHE A 162 -1.52 9.84 11.74
C PHE A 162 -0.70 10.76 12.64
N ARG A 163 -1.21 11.17 13.80
CA ARG A 163 -0.42 11.93 14.78
C ARG A 163 0.73 11.12 15.36
N ALA A 164 0.54 9.83 15.55
CA ALA A 164 1.60 8.91 16.01
C ALA A 164 2.63 8.56 14.90
N ASN A 165 2.26 8.79 13.63
CA ASN A 165 3.10 8.52 12.45
C ASN A 165 3.16 9.77 11.55
N PRO A 166 3.81 10.87 11.99
CA PRO A 166 3.74 12.16 11.29
C PRO A 166 4.43 12.16 9.92
N ASP A 167 5.36 11.24 9.68
CA ASP A 167 6.06 10.99 8.42
C ASP A 167 5.20 10.24 7.40
N LYS A 168 4.11 9.60 7.82
CA LYS A 168 3.22 8.83 6.94
C LYS A 168 2.04 9.65 6.44
N LYS A 169 1.68 9.41 5.19
CA LYS A 169 0.51 10.04 4.54
C LYS A 169 -0.60 9.06 4.19
N MET A 170 -0.30 7.76 4.16
CA MET A 170 -1.22 6.74 3.68
C MET A 170 -1.67 5.78 4.78
N ILE A 171 -2.94 5.40 4.75
CA ILE A 171 -3.53 4.33 5.54
C ILE A 171 -4.51 3.54 4.66
N SER A 172 -4.60 2.24 4.84
CA SER A 172 -5.67 1.46 4.23
C SER A 172 -6.87 1.38 5.18
N ILE A 173 -8.04 1.67 4.66
CA ILE A 173 -9.33 1.43 5.31
C ILE A 173 -10.01 0.32 4.53
N SER A 174 -9.72 -0.91 4.91
CA SER A 174 -10.09 -2.08 4.14
C SER A 174 -10.82 -3.12 4.97
N GLN A 175 -11.76 -3.79 4.31
CA GLN A 175 -12.57 -4.85 4.87
C GLN A 175 -11.72 -5.95 5.46
N ASN A 176 -12.23 -6.62 6.50
CA ASN A 176 -11.63 -7.81 7.06
C ASN A 176 -11.73 -8.99 6.09
N ASP A 177 -10.91 -10.01 6.29
CA ASP A 177 -10.93 -11.21 5.47
C ASP A 177 -12.19 -12.02 5.74
N GLY A 178 -13.17 -11.90 4.88
CA GLY A 178 -14.47 -12.57 5.04
C GLY A 178 -15.35 -12.40 3.80
N ASN A 179 -15.83 -13.53 3.27
CA ASN A 179 -16.72 -13.55 2.11
C ASN A 179 -18.16 -13.25 2.54
N PHE A 180 -18.85 -12.37 1.81
CA PHE A 180 -20.26 -12.05 2.00
C PHE A 180 -20.59 -11.58 3.43
N THR A 181 -19.65 -10.87 4.06
CA THR A 181 -19.79 -10.37 5.44
C THR A 181 -20.12 -8.87 5.52
N ASN A 182 -20.41 -8.23 4.38
CA ASN A 182 -20.84 -6.84 4.32
C ASN A 182 -22.19 -6.64 5.04
N CYS A 183 -22.41 -5.42 5.53
CA CYS A 183 -23.63 -5.07 6.22
C CYS A 183 -24.82 -4.98 5.25
N THR A 184 -25.88 -5.75 5.53
CA THR A 184 -27.12 -5.77 4.74
C THR A 184 -28.28 -5.10 5.45
N CYS A 185 -28.03 -4.20 6.41
CA CYS A 185 -29.11 -3.41 7.02
C CYS A 185 -29.78 -2.49 5.98
N PRO A 186 -31.05 -2.05 6.22
CA PRO A 186 -31.78 -1.24 5.25
C PRO A 186 -31.03 0.00 4.78
N ALA A 187 -30.33 0.69 5.69
CA ALA A 187 -29.58 1.90 5.35
C ALA A 187 -28.35 1.59 4.46
N CYS A 188 -27.59 0.53 4.77
CA CYS A 188 -26.45 0.13 3.92
C CYS A 188 -26.92 -0.29 2.54
N LYS A 189 -27.99 -1.11 2.45
CA LYS A 189 -28.56 -1.51 1.15
C LYS A 189 -29.04 -0.33 0.32
N ALA A 190 -29.74 0.62 0.94
CA ALA A 190 -30.23 1.81 0.23
C ALA A 190 -29.07 2.66 -0.30
N LEU A 191 -27.98 2.79 0.46
CA LEU A 191 -26.78 3.49 0.02
C LEU A 191 -26.07 2.74 -1.10
N ASP A 192 -25.92 1.43 -0.97
CA ASP A 192 -25.31 0.59 -2.01
C ASP A 192 -26.08 0.68 -3.34
N GLU A 193 -27.42 0.64 -3.29
CA GLU A 193 -28.28 0.84 -4.46
C GLU A 193 -28.09 2.22 -5.10
N GLN A 194 -27.98 3.27 -4.28
CA GLN A 194 -27.75 4.62 -4.75
C GLN A 194 -26.38 4.79 -5.42
N GLU A 195 -25.35 4.12 -4.90
CA GLU A 195 -23.95 4.24 -5.32
C GLU A 195 -23.51 3.16 -6.34
N GLY A 196 -24.44 2.53 -7.02
CA GLY A 196 -24.16 1.60 -8.14
C GLY A 196 -24.59 0.16 -7.95
N GLY A 197 -25.30 -0.17 -6.88
CA GLY A 197 -25.96 -1.45 -6.68
C GLY A 197 -25.04 -2.57 -6.16
N THR A 198 -23.87 -2.21 -5.59
CA THR A 198 -22.92 -3.17 -5.02
C THR A 198 -22.48 -2.77 -3.61
N PRO A 199 -22.06 -3.71 -2.74
CA PRO A 199 -21.53 -3.40 -1.40
C PRO A 199 -20.31 -2.47 -1.40
N SER A 200 -19.63 -2.32 -2.54
CA SER A 200 -18.55 -1.35 -2.71
C SER A 200 -19.05 0.10 -2.67
N GLY A 201 -20.32 0.34 -2.95
CA GLY A 201 -20.93 1.68 -2.92
C GLY A 201 -20.80 2.32 -1.55
N SER A 202 -21.31 1.69 -0.50
CA SER A 202 -21.21 2.21 0.86
C SER A 202 -19.76 2.30 1.35
N LEU A 203 -18.87 1.39 0.91
CA LEU A 203 -17.45 1.44 1.24
C LEU A 203 -16.77 2.68 0.65
N ILE A 204 -16.93 2.92 -0.63
CA ILE A 204 -16.33 4.07 -1.31
C ILE A 204 -16.94 5.38 -0.80
N HIS A 205 -18.24 5.41 -0.53
CA HIS A 205 -18.88 6.56 0.09
C HIS A 205 -18.27 6.90 1.45
N PHE A 206 -18.06 5.90 2.30
CA PHE A 206 -17.42 6.07 3.61
C PHE A 206 -15.99 6.58 3.48
N LEU A 207 -15.21 6.02 2.55
CA LEU A 207 -13.84 6.44 2.27
C LEU A 207 -13.77 7.87 1.76
N ASN A 208 -14.64 8.26 0.84
CA ASN A 208 -14.69 9.63 0.32
C ASN A 208 -14.99 10.63 1.43
N LYS A 209 -15.86 10.26 2.37
CA LYS A 209 -16.15 11.08 3.55
C LYS A 209 -14.94 11.21 4.50
N LEU A 210 -14.17 10.13 4.68
CA LEU A 210 -12.90 10.20 5.43
C LEU A 210 -11.86 11.05 4.70
N ALA A 211 -11.69 10.87 3.40
CA ALA A 211 -10.75 11.65 2.60
C ALA A 211 -11.06 13.15 2.63
N ALA A 212 -12.35 13.52 2.58
CA ALA A 212 -12.76 14.90 2.74
C ALA A 212 -12.42 15.50 4.12
N ARG A 213 -12.40 14.67 5.17
CA ARG A 213 -12.00 15.09 6.54
C ARG A 213 -10.48 15.23 6.71
N PHE A 214 -9.70 14.54 5.91
CA PHE A 214 -8.23 14.50 5.95
C PHE A 214 -7.62 14.80 4.58
N PRO A 215 -7.76 16.03 4.05
CA PRO A 215 -7.39 16.35 2.65
C PRO A 215 -5.89 16.20 2.35
N ASP A 216 -5.03 16.22 3.39
CA ASP A 216 -3.58 16.04 3.25
C ASP A 216 -3.14 14.57 3.37
N LYS A 217 -4.09 13.64 3.53
CA LYS A 217 -3.83 12.21 3.72
C LYS A 217 -4.40 11.40 2.56
N GLU A 218 -3.88 10.20 2.43
CA GLU A 218 -4.21 9.27 1.37
C GLU A 218 -4.83 8.00 1.95
N PHE A 219 -5.89 7.56 1.32
CA PHE A 219 -6.62 6.37 1.72
C PHE A 219 -6.61 5.34 0.61
N SER A 220 -6.26 4.11 0.94
CA SER A 220 -6.44 2.96 0.06
C SER A 220 -7.50 2.01 0.62
N THR A 221 -8.03 1.16 -0.23
CA THR A 221 -8.90 0.05 0.15
C THR A 221 -8.69 -1.13 -0.76
N LEU A 222 -9.35 -2.23 -0.47
CA LEU A 222 -9.38 -3.42 -1.32
C LEU A 222 -10.60 -3.37 -2.23
N ALA A 223 -10.43 -3.72 -3.51
CA ALA A 223 -11.51 -4.16 -4.36
C ALA A 223 -11.80 -5.62 -3.99
N TYR A 224 -12.67 -5.83 -3.00
CA TYR A 224 -12.88 -7.12 -2.35
C TYR A 224 -14.33 -7.60 -2.53
N LEU A 225 -14.58 -8.88 -2.28
CA LEU A 225 -15.88 -9.55 -2.47
C LEU A 225 -16.96 -9.10 -1.51
#